data_ec3278775a8a3dab05127fcdd05e9079
#
_entry.id   ec3278775a8a3dab05127fcdd05e9079
#
_cell.length_a   1.000
_cell.length_b   1.000
_cell.length_c   1.000
_cell.angle_alpha   90.00
_cell.angle_beta   90.00
_cell.angle_gamma   90.00
#
_symmetry.space_group_name_H-M   'P 1'
#
loop_
_entity.id
_entity.type
_entity.pdbx_description
1 polymer ?
#
loop_
_entity_poly.entity_id
_entity_poly.type
_entity_poly.pdbx_seq_one_letter_code
_entity_poly.pdbx_strand_id
1 'polypeptide(L)'
;MKSALYGRHVRYVIGFIIGLMIIPSAYSSVTMLGNRIIYPAAARSVDVQLKNNDDFPYIIQTWFDDGNLNAGPNQASGIPFVATPPVFRIQGKNGQIIRIAATGNKNLPPDRESVYWFNILQIPPSNLQGTENKNRMLVMLRTRVRVMDVVMPIPAKYGVHRITHNSDHVYSAHVNSKGE
;
A
#
# COMPACT_ATOMS: atom_id res chain seq x y z
N MET A 1 40.02 3.07 -45.31
CA MET A 1 39.25 1.92 -44.72
C MET A 1 38.76 2.11 -43.27
N LYS A 2 39.31 3.05 -42.47
CA LYS A 2 38.90 3.27 -41.07
C LYS A 2 37.57 4.05 -40.89
N SER A 3 37.18 4.89 -41.84
CA SER A 3 35.95 5.71 -41.75
C SER A 3 34.64 4.93 -41.93
N ALA A 4 34.63 3.86 -42.71
CA ALA A 4 33.46 3.04 -42.97
C ALA A 4 33.08 2.15 -41.75
N LEU A 5 34.06 1.74 -40.95
CA LEU A 5 33.83 0.99 -39.71
C LEU A 5 33.21 1.88 -38.63
N TYR A 6 33.65 3.12 -38.49
CA TYR A 6 33.17 4.06 -37.50
C TYR A 6 31.66 4.41 -37.75
N GLY A 7 31.27 4.64 -39.00
CA GLY A 7 29.86 4.91 -39.33
C GLY A 7 28.93 3.74 -39.05
N ARG A 8 29.40 2.50 -39.12
CA ARG A 8 28.62 1.30 -38.83
C ARG A 8 28.35 1.16 -37.31
N HIS A 9 29.33 1.39 -36.48
CA HIS A 9 29.17 1.35 -35.03
C HIS A 9 28.26 2.48 -34.51
N VAL A 10 28.38 3.68 -35.07
CA VAL A 10 27.48 4.81 -34.72
C VAL A 10 26.02 4.48 -35.05
N ARG A 11 25.73 3.83 -36.18
CA ARG A 11 24.37 3.41 -36.52
C ARG A 11 23.80 2.39 -35.54
N TYR A 12 24.61 1.43 -35.08
CA TYR A 12 24.19 0.44 -34.06
C TYR A 12 23.95 1.10 -32.68
N VAL A 13 24.80 2.03 -32.29
CA VAL A 13 24.63 2.78 -31.02
C VAL A 13 23.37 3.63 -31.06
N ILE A 14 23.11 4.33 -32.18
CA ILE A 14 21.89 5.11 -32.35
C ILE A 14 20.65 4.20 -32.33
N GLY A 15 20.67 3.06 -33.02
CA GLY A 15 19.58 2.08 -33.02
C GLY A 15 19.33 1.51 -31.63
N PHE A 16 20.38 1.24 -30.86
CA PHE A 16 20.27 0.77 -29.48
C PHE A 16 19.66 1.82 -28.53
N ILE A 17 20.08 3.09 -28.67
CA ILE A 17 19.54 4.21 -27.89
C ILE A 17 18.06 4.45 -28.22
N ILE A 18 17.67 4.40 -29.50
CA ILE A 18 16.27 4.52 -29.91
C ILE A 18 15.44 3.35 -29.38
N GLY A 19 15.97 2.12 -29.41
CA GLY A 19 15.31 0.94 -28.83
C GLY A 19 15.08 1.05 -27.33
N LEU A 20 16.00 1.69 -26.60
CA LEU A 20 15.85 1.92 -25.15
C LEU A 20 14.77 2.94 -24.79
N MET A 21 14.43 3.86 -25.72
CA MET A 21 13.38 4.86 -25.51
C MET A 21 11.97 4.33 -25.70
N ILE A 22 11.78 3.12 -26.23
CA ILE A 22 10.46 2.51 -26.50
C ILE A 22 10.08 1.53 -25.36
N ILE A 23 10.53 1.75 -24.15
CA ILE A 23 10.14 0.91 -23.01
C ILE A 23 8.71 1.30 -22.59
N PRO A 24 7.72 0.38 -22.73
CA PRO A 24 6.36 0.68 -22.30
C PRO A 24 6.35 0.86 -20.77
N SER A 25 5.74 1.94 -20.30
CA SER A 25 5.53 2.16 -18.87
C SER A 25 4.58 1.10 -18.32
N ALA A 26 5.02 0.32 -17.34
CA ALA A 26 4.14 -0.59 -16.61
C ALA A 26 3.25 0.23 -15.66
N TYR A 27 1.94 0.21 -15.88
CA TYR A 27 0.98 0.82 -14.99
C TYR A 27 0.40 -0.25 -14.05
N SER A 28 0.39 0.05 -12.75
CA SER A 28 -0.36 -0.74 -11.76
C SER A 28 -1.81 -0.26 -11.75
N SER A 29 -2.77 -1.20 -11.67
CA SER A 29 -4.20 -0.92 -11.73
C SER A 29 -4.68 -0.02 -10.60
N VAL A 30 -4.88 -0.57 -9.41
CA VAL A 30 -5.23 0.23 -8.22
C VAL A 30 -4.03 0.28 -7.28
N THR A 31 -3.59 1.48 -6.97
CA THR A 31 -2.44 1.73 -6.10
C THR A 31 -2.88 2.35 -4.78
N MET A 32 -2.16 2.03 -3.72
CA MET A 32 -2.28 2.69 -2.44
C MET A 32 -1.12 3.69 -2.28
N LEU A 33 -1.41 4.85 -1.74
CA LEU A 33 -0.36 5.81 -1.40
C LEU A 33 0.36 5.33 -0.13
N GLY A 34 1.63 4.95 -0.28
CA GLY A 34 2.45 4.39 0.79
C GLY A 34 2.51 2.86 0.80
N ASN A 35 3.48 2.32 1.54
CA ASN A 35 3.75 0.88 1.65
C ASN A 35 3.47 0.30 3.05
N ARG A 36 3.06 1.15 3.98
CA ARG A 36 2.68 0.83 5.36
C ARG A 36 1.67 1.83 5.87
N ILE A 37 0.90 1.44 6.87
CA ILE A 37 -0.05 2.28 7.57
C ILE A 37 0.44 2.40 9.00
N ILE A 38 0.69 3.63 9.45
CA ILE A 38 1.04 3.93 10.84
C ILE A 38 -0.24 4.39 11.52
N TYR A 39 -0.65 3.67 12.56
CA TYR A 39 -1.82 4.00 13.36
C TYR A 39 -1.36 4.48 14.73
N PRO A 40 -1.33 5.79 15.02
CA PRO A 40 -0.97 6.29 16.33
C PRO A 40 -2.02 5.88 17.37
N ALA A 41 -1.59 5.39 18.54
CA ALA A 41 -2.50 4.93 19.59
C ALA A 41 -3.51 6.00 20.05
N ALA A 42 -3.13 7.27 19.96
CA ALA A 42 -4.00 8.41 20.29
C ALA A 42 -4.96 8.79 19.15
N ALA A 43 -4.77 8.26 17.94
CA ALA A 43 -5.62 8.58 16.81
C ALA A 43 -6.97 7.86 16.92
N ARG A 44 -8.06 8.56 16.56
CA ARG A 44 -9.38 7.93 16.44
C ARG A 44 -9.55 7.18 15.14
N SER A 45 -8.87 7.64 14.08
CA SER A 45 -8.85 7.02 12.76
C SER A 45 -7.66 7.50 11.96
N VAL A 46 -7.28 6.73 10.94
CA VAL A 46 -6.33 7.13 9.89
C VAL A 46 -6.97 6.92 8.53
N ASP A 47 -6.62 7.79 7.59
CA ASP A 47 -7.16 7.74 6.24
C ASP A 47 -6.11 7.13 5.28
N VAL A 48 -6.56 6.21 4.44
CA VAL A 48 -5.75 5.55 3.41
C VAL A 48 -6.32 5.91 2.05
N GLN A 49 -5.47 6.41 1.16
CA GLN A 49 -5.87 6.79 -0.19
C GLN A 49 -5.56 5.68 -1.18
N LEU A 50 -6.56 5.28 -1.94
CA LEU A 50 -6.44 4.44 -3.12
C LEU A 50 -6.64 5.26 -4.37
N LYS A 51 -5.94 4.90 -5.44
CA LYS A 51 -6.10 5.48 -6.77
C LYS A 51 -6.20 4.38 -7.80
N ASN A 52 -7.25 4.43 -8.61
CA ASN A 52 -7.40 3.61 -9.80
C ASN A 52 -6.72 4.31 -10.98
N ASN A 53 -5.72 3.69 -11.56
CA ASN A 53 -4.98 4.23 -12.70
C ASN A 53 -5.52 3.73 -14.05
N ASP A 54 -6.42 2.73 -14.04
CA ASP A 54 -7.06 2.21 -15.25
C ASP A 54 -8.28 3.05 -15.67
N ASP A 55 -8.76 2.83 -16.88
CA ASP A 55 -9.92 3.54 -17.43
C ASP A 55 -11.25 2.91 -17.00
N PHE A 56 -11.23 1.70 -16.46
CA PHE A 56 -12.41 0.97 -16.04
C PHE A 56 -12.50 0.84 -14.52
N PRO A 57 -13.71 0.64 -13.98
CA PRO A 57 -13.91 0.56 -12.53
C PRO A 57 -13.47 -0.79 -11.96
N TYR A 58 -13.12 -0.79 -10.67
CA TYR A 58 -12.92 -1.99 -9.86
C TYR A 58 -13.90 -2.03 -8.69
N ILE A 59 -14.27 -3.23 -8.26
CA ILE A 59 -14.82 -3.46 -6.93
C ILE A 59 -13.63 -3.76 -6.01
N ILE A 60 -13.57 -3.01 -4.93
CA ILE A 60 -12.54 -3.17 -3.90
C ILE A 60 -13.20 -3.76 -2.67
N GLN A 61 -12.60 -4.82 -2.14
CA GLN A 61 -12.97 -5.40 -0.86
C GLN A 61 -11.77 -5.31 0.09
N THR A 62 -12.01 -4.87 1.31
CA THR A 62 -10.96 -4.67 2.32
C THR A 62 -11.27 -5.42 3.59
N TRP A 63 -10.21 -5.94 4.24
CA TRP A 63 -10.30 -6.58 5.56
C TRP A 63 -8.94 -6.56 6.25
N PHE A 64 -8.93 -6.91 7.54
CA PHE A 64 -7.71 -7.06 8.31
C PHE A 64 -7.43 -8.52 8.64
N ASP A 65 -6.17 -8.86 8.84
CA ASP A 65 -5.72 -10.13 9.40
C ASP A 65 -4.56 -9.93 10.40
N ASP A 66 -4.34 -10.92 11.25
CA ASP A 66 -3.32 -10.96 12.30
C ASP A 66 -2.01 -11.64 11.86
N GLY A 67 -1.84 -11.86 10.58
CA GLY A 67 -0.69 -12.58 10.00
C GLY A 67 -1.09 -13.85 9.25
N ASN A 68 -2.32 -14.35 9.39
CA ASN A 68 -2.80 -15.49 8.66
C ASN A 68 -3.08 -15.13 7.20
N LEU A 69 -2.25 -15.64 6.29
CA LEU A 69 -2.38 -15.39 4.84
C LEU A 69 -3.68 -15.94 4.24
N ASN A 70 -4.25 -16.96 4.86
CA ASN A 70 -5.48 -17.59 4.39
C ASN A 70 -6.74 -16.95 4.96
N ALA A 71 -6.60 -15.98 5.87
CA ALA A 71 -7.75 -15.27 6.43
C ALA A 71 -8.48 -14.48 5.35
N GLY A 72 -9.77 -14.78 5.21
CA GLY A 72 -10.68 -14.07 4.33
C GLY A 72 -11.43 -12.95 5.05
N PRO A 73 -12.26 -12.18 4.31
CA PRO A 73 -13.03 -11.06 4.87
C PRO A 73 -13.92 -11.43 6.06
N ASN A 74 -14.40 -12.67 6.12
CA ASN A 74 -15.30 -13.17 7.15
C ASN A 74 -14.61 -13.72 8.40
N GLN A 75 -13.26 -13.74 8.41
CA GLN A 75 -12.46 -14.33 9.48
C GLN A 75 -11.74 -13.28 10.35
N ALA A 76 -12.14 -12.02 10.23
CA ALA A 76 -11.53 -10.89 10.95
C ALA A 76 -11.99 -10.79 12.43
N SER A 77 -12.36 -11.91 13.07
CA SER A 77 -12.76 -11.90 14.48
C SER A 77 -11.57 -11.60 15.41
N GLY A 78 -11.74 -10.66 16.33
CA GLY A 78 -10.71 -10.31 17.31
C GLY A 78 -9.72 -9.23 16.85
N ILE A 79 -9.82 -8.73 15.64
CA ILE A 79 -8.95 -7.67 15.15
C ILE A 79 -9.50 -6.31 15.56
N PRO A 80 -8.67 -5.44 16.17
CA PRO A 80 -9.16 -4.19 16.76
C PRO A 80 -9.35 -3.05 15.75
N PHE A 81 -9.38 -3.34 14.45
CA PHE A 81 -9.50 -2.36 13.37
C PHE A 81 -10.66 -2.67 12.44
N VAL A 82 -11.28 -1.60 11.95
CA VAL A 82 -12.31 -1.65 10.91
C VAL A 82 -11.99 -0.63 9.82
N ALA A 83 -12.19 -1.03 8.56
CA ALA A 83 -12.09 -0.15 7.41
C ALA A 83 -13.48 0.28 6.93
N THR A 84 -13.64 1.55 6.60
CA THR A 84 -14.91 2.09 6.10
C THR A 84 -14.68 2.93 4.85
N PRO A 85 -15.32 2.61 3.72
CA PRO A 85 -16.22 1.46 3.49
C PRO A 85 -15.44 0.14 3.30
N PRO A 86 -15.96 -1.01 3.75
CA PRO A 86 -15.29 -2.31 3.61
C PRO A 86 -15.35 -2.87 2.19
N VAL A 87 -16.40 -2.55 1.45
CA VAL A 87 -16.60 -2.89 0.04
C VAL A 87 -17.10 -1.67 -0.70
N PHE A 88 -16.50 -1.35 -1.84
CA PHE A 88 -16.89 -0.19 -2.65
C PHE A 88 -16.43 -0.35 -4.09
N ARG A 89 -16.99 0.48 -4.96
CA ARG A 89 -16.59 0.58 -6.37
C ARG A 89 -15.75 1.83 -6.55
N ILE A 90 -14.54 1.68 -7.09
CA ILE A 90 -13.67 2.78 -7.49
C ILE A 90 -13.74 2.95 -9.01
N GLN A 91 -14.14 4.13 -9.48
CA GLN A 91 -14.24 4.43 -10.91
C GLN A 91 -12.85 4.54 -11.55
N GLY A 92 -12.81 4.37 -12.88
CA GLY A 92 -11.58 4.59 -13.64
C GLY A 92 -11.01 5.99 -13.41
N LYS A 93 -9.69 6.10 -13.29
CA LYS A 93 -8.91 7.32 -13.04
C LYS A 93 -9.24 8.07 -11.74
N ASN A 94 -10.14 7.53 -10.91
CA ASN A 94 -10.57 8.17 -9.66
C ASN A 94 -9.81 7.63 -8.44
N GLY A 95 -9.84 8.42 -7.37
CA GLY A 95 -9.35 8.06 -6.05
C GLY A 95 -10.49 7.76 -5.08
N GLN A 96 -10.19 7.02 -4.01
CA GLN A 96 -11.09 6.75 -2.89
C GLN A 96 -10.30 6.77 -1.59
N ILE A 97 -10.88 7.42 -0.58
CA ILE A 97 -10.35 7.40 0.77
C ILE A 97 -11.05 6.29 1.56
N ILE A 98 -10.26 5.49 2.25
CA ILE A 98 -10.72 4.48 3.21
C ILE A 98 -10.31 4.96 4.59
N ARG A 99 -11.27 5.03 5.50
CA ARG A 99 -11.01 5.35 6.89
C ARG A 99 -10.81 4.07 7.70
N ILE A 100 -9.70 3.98 8.40
CA ILE A 100 -9.39 2.91 9.34
C ILE A 100 -9.60 3.45 10.74
N ALA A 101 -10.43 2.79 11.53
CA ALA A 101 -10.71 3.16 12.90
C ALA A 101 -10.49 1.97 13.84
N ALA A 102 -10.10 2.25 15.08
CA ALA A 102 -10.02 1.23 16.12
C ALA A 102 -11.43 0.95 16.68
N THR A 103 -11.75 -0.33 16.87
CA THR A 103 -13.11 -0.78 17.30
C THR A 103 -13.34 -0.65 18.81
N GLY A 104 -12.40 -0.07 19.54
CA GLY A 104 -12.54 0.11 21.00
C GLY A 104 -12.26 -1.13 21.85
N ASN A 105 -12.28 -2.33 21.26
CA ASN A 105 -11.95 -3.59 21.93
C ASN A 105 -10.43 -3.77 22.00
N LYS A 106 -9.77 -2.88 22.75
CA LYS A 106 -8.31 -2.76 22.80
C LYS A 106 -7.71 -3.77 23.78
N ASN A 107 -7.67 -5.02 23.41
CA ASN A 107 -6.74 -5.98 24.04
C ASN A 107 -5.32 -5.83 23.44
N LEU A 108 -4.97 -4.61 23.03
CA LEU A 108 -3.63 -4.32 22.55
C LEU A 108 -2.68 -4.19 23.76
N PRO A 109 -1.50 -4.83 23.73
CA PRO A 109 -0.51 -4.68 24.77
C PRO A 109 -0.11 -3.21 24.90
N PRO A 110 -0.12 -2.63 26.11
CA PRO A 110 0.23 -1.21 26.28
C PRO A 110 1.75 -0.95 26.25
N ASP A 111 2.56 -1.99 26.20
CA ASP A 111 4.02 -1.98 26.37
C ASP A 111 4.80 -2.25 25.08
N ARG A 112 4.09 -2.59 23.98
CA ARG A 112 4.73 -2.97 22.72
C ARG A 112 3.86 -2.64 21.52
N GLU A 113 4.48 -2.51 20.36
CA GLU A 113 3.79 -2.36 19.08
C GLU A 113 3.07 -3.65 18.68
N SER A 114 1.92 -3.52 18.07
CA SER A 114 1.16 -4.61 17.48
C SER A 114 1.14 -4.44 15.96
N VAL A 115 1.28 -5.57 15.25
CA VAL A 115 1.30 -5.57 13.77
C VAL A 115 0.10 -6.34 13.26
N TYR A 116 -0.67 -5.69 12.41
CA TYR A 116 -1.80 -6.26 11.67
C TYR A 116 -1.59 -6.05 10.18
N TRP A 117 -2.41 -6.69 9.38
CA TRP A 117 -2.32 -6.61 7.94
C TRP A 117 -3.63 -6.13 7.36
N PHE A 118 -3.57 -5.08 6.57
CA PHE A 118 -4.67 -4.55 5.80
C PHE A 118 -4.64 -5.15 4.40
N ASN A 119 -5.73 -5.79 4.00
CA ASN A 119 -5.87 -6.44 2.71
C ASN A 119 -6.79 -5.65 1.82
N ILE A 120 -6.42 -5.54 0.56
CA ILE A 120 -7.15 -4.86 -0.51
C ILE A 120 -7.26 -5.85 -1.66
N LEU A 121 -8.45 -6.37 -1.91
CA LEU A 121 -8.75 -7.25 -3.04
C LEU A 121 -9.36 -6.41 -4.17
N GLN A 122 -8.74 -6.46 -5.33
CA GLN A 122 -9.18 -5.78 -6.55
C GLN A 122 -9.91 -6.77 -7.44
N ILE A 123 -11.18 -6.53 -7.71
CA ILE A 123 -12.03 -7.36 -8.54
C ILE A 123 -12.36 -6.56 -9.80
N PRO A 124 -11.81 -6.93 -10.96
CA PRO A 124 -12.10 -6.25 -12.22
C PRO A 124 -13.52 -6.58 -12.70
N PRO A 125 -14.11 -5.76 -13.57
CA PRO A 125 -15.42 -6.03 -14.14
C PRO A 125 -15.37 -7.27 -15.04
N SER A 126 -16.37 -8.13 -14.94
CA SER A 126 -16.51 -9.30 -15.81
C SER A 126 -16.89 -8.93 -17.25
N ASN A 127 -17.40 -7.70 -17.47
CA ASN A 127 -18.03 -7.26 -18.71
C ASN A 127 -17.25 -6.07 -19.34
N LEU A 128 -15.98 -6.29 -19.70
CA LEU A 128 -15.24 -5.31 -20.50
C LEU A 128 -15.72 -5.41 -21.95
N GLN A 129 -16.22 -4.28 -22.50
CA GLN A 129 -16.81 -4.20 -23.83
C GLN A 129 -15.92 -4.81 -24.93
N GLY A 130 -16.54 -5.55 -25.85
CA GLY A 130 -15.89 -6.05 -27.08
C GLY A 130 -15.42 -7.49 -27.08
N THR A 131 -15.78 -8.31 -26.07
CA THR A 131 -15.33 -9.71 -25.99
C THR A 131 -16.44 -10.68 -25.60
N GLU A 132 -17.63 -10.53 -26.21
CA GLU A 132 -18.66 -11.56 -26.12
C GLU A 132 -18.12 -12.87 -26.73
N ASN A 133 -18.27 -13.98 -26.00
CA ASN A 133 -17.90 -15.34 -26.42
C ASN A 133 -16.40 -15.73 -26.49
N LYS A 134 -15.51 -15.08 -25.73
CA LYS A 134 -14.14 -15.60 -25.57
C LYS A 134 -13.90 -16.16 -24.17
N ASN A 135 -13.20 -17.28 -24.08
CA ASN A 135 -12.69 -17.79 -22.80
C ASN A 135 -11.86 -16.70 -22.11
N ARG A 136 -12.26 -16.30 -20.92
CA ARG A 136 -11.61 -15.22 -20.17
C ARG A 136 -10.99 -15.75 -18.90
N MET A 137 -9.80 -15.26 -18.61
CA MET A 137 -9.16 -15.41 -17.31
C MET A 137 -9.39 -14.11 -16.52
N LEU A 138 -10.10 -14.19 -15.39
CA LEU A 138 -10.28 -13.09 -14.48
C LEU A 138 -9.17 -13.13 -13.44
N VAL A 139 -8.28 -12.14 -13.45
CA VAL A 139 -7.19 -12.04 -12.49
C VAL A 139 -7.61 -11.06 -11.40
N MET A 140 -7.76 -11.56 -10.18
CA MET A 140 -7.97 -10.73 -8.99
C MET A 140 -6.63 -10.51 -8.29
N LEU A 141 -6.32 -9.27 -7.94
CA LEU A 141 -5.09 -8.91 -7.26
C LEU A 141 -5.39 -8.61 -5.79
N ARG A 142 -4.70 -9.30 -4.89
CA ARG A 142 -4.72 -9.00 -3.45
C ARG A 142 -3.43 -8.26 -3.08
N THR A 143 -3.58 -7.04 -2.63
CA THR A 143 -2.49 -6.24 -2.02
C THR A 143 -2.60 -6.34 -0.52
N ARG A 144 -1.49 -6.61 0.16
CA ARG A 144 -1.44 -6.76 1.61
C ARG A 144 -0.44 -5.77 2.19
N VAL A 145 -0.90 -4.92 3.10
CA VAL A 145 -0.14 -3.81 3.67
C VAL A 145 -0.06 -3.95 5.18
N ARG A 146 1.11 -3.72 5.73
CA ARG A 146 1.33 -3.75 7.17
C ARG A 146 0.70 -2.54 7.84
N VAL A 147 -0.11 -2.78 8.86
CA VAL A 147 -0.60 -1.77 9.80
C VAL A 147 0.20 -1.93 11.09
N MET A 148 0.90 -0.88 11.46
CA MET A 148 1.67 -0.82 12.69
C MET A 148 0.89 0.06 13.66
N ASP A 149 0.40 -0.55 14.75
CA ASP A 149 -0.17 0.20 15.86
C ASP A 149 1.00 0.68 16.73
N VAL A 150 1.24 1.98 16.67
CA VAL A 150 2.30 2.60 17.48
C VAL A 150 1.72 2.90 18.83
N VAL A 151 2.05 2.07 19.80
CA VAL A 151 1.76 2.35 21.20
C VAL A 151 2.64 3.51 21.66
N MET A 152 2.02 4.61 21.99
CA MET A 152 2.64 5.65 22.81
C MET A 152 1.87 5.70 24.13
N PRO A 153 2.51 5.64 25.27
CA PRO A 153 3.79 6.26 25.61
C PRO A 153 4.88 5.24 25.85
N ILE A 154 6.08 5.52 25.36
CA ILE A 154 7.28 4.98 25.96
C ILE A 154 7.23 5.40 27.43
N PRO A 155 7.24 4.44 28.37
CA PRO A 155 7.19 4.83 29.79
C PRO A 155 8.34 5.79 30.06
N ALA A 156 8.07 6.83 30.83
CA ALA A 156 9.02 7.91 31.17
C ALA A 156 10.39 7.42 31.72
N LYS A 157 10.47 6.13 32.02
CA LYS A 157 11.68 5.44 32.47
C LYS A 157 12.81 5.41 31.41
N TYR A 158 12.53 5.64 30.14
CA TYR A 158 13.52 5.60 29.06
C TYR A 158 13.77 6.97 28.39
N GLY A 159 13.31 8.07 29.01
CA GLY A 159 13.68 9.44 28.63
C GLY A 159 13.70 9.70 27.12
N VAL A 160 12.58 9.50 26.43
CA VAL A 160 12.44 9.98 25.04
C VAL A 160 12.33 11.49 25.07
N HIS A 161 13.42 12.16 24.73
CA HIS A 161 13.48 13.61 24.85
C HIS A 161 12.88 14.36 23.70
N ARG A 162 12.71 13.78 22.52
CA ARG A 162 12.08 14.51 21.40
C ARG A 162 11.80 13.61 20.20
N ILE A 163 10.59 13.64 19.68
CA ILE A 163 10.28 13.26 18.30
C ILE A 163 10.44 14.51 17.48
N THR A 164 11.47 14.61 16.65
CA THR A 164 11.61 15.70 15.69
C THR A 164 11.02 15.28 14.36
N HIS A 165 10.07 16.07 13.90
CA HIS A 165 9.55 15.98 12.53
C HIS A 165 10.54 16.70 11.63
N ASN A 166 11.20 15.98 10.74
CA ASN A 166 11.98 16.58 9.67
C ASN A 166 11.13 16.66 8.41
N SER A 167 11.38 17.64 7.55
CA SER A 167 10.66 17.95 6.32
C SER A 167 10.54 16.78 5.33
N ASP A 168 11.27 15.70 5.54
CA ASP A 168 11.32 14.52 4.67
C ASP A 168 10.48 13.33 5.15
N HIS A 169 9.52 13.56 6.05
CA HIS A 169 8.62 12.52 6.61
C HIS A 169 9.33 11.35 7.33
N VAL A 170 10.57 11.55 7.77
CA VAL A 170 11.32 10.58 8.56
C VAL A 170 11.17 10.91 10.04
N TYR A 171 10.60 9.96 10.81
CA TYR A 171 10.55 10.05 12.27
C TYR A 171 11.82 9.39 12.83
N SER A 172 12.66 10.15 13.50
CA SER A 172 13.79 9.61 14.27
C SER A 172 13.52 9.75 15.76
N ALA A 173 13.61 8.63 16.48
CA ALA A 173 13.56 8.61 17.93
C ALA A 173 14.99 8.53 18.47
N HIS A 174 15.42 9.54 19.20
CA HIS A 174 16.66 9.48 19.98
C HIS A 174 16.39 8.97 21.40
N VAL A 175 16.94 7.80 21.70
CA VAL A 175 16.94 7.25 23.06
C VAL A 175 18.22 7.72 23.75
N ASN A 176 18.10 8.52 24.78
CA ASN A 176 19.24 8.92 25.60
C ASN A 176 19.44 7.86 26.69
N SER A 177 20.44 7.00 26.51
CA SER A 177 20.87 6.08 27.53
C SER A 177 21.78 6.84 28.54
N LYS A 178 21.21 7.58 29.49
CA LYS A 178 21.93 7.87 30.71
C LYS A 178 21.79 6.66 31.61
N GLY A 179 22.82 5.83 31.58
CA GLY A 179 23.05 4.88 32.66
C GLY A 179 23.37 5.65 33.95
N GLU A 180 22.56 5.42 34.93
CA GLU A 180 22.85 5.19 36.33
C GLU A 180 21.79 4.29 36.88
#